data_9f968604003ed33c80fdf4db0b5992a3
#
_entry.id   9f968604003ed33c80fdf4db0b5992a3
#
_cell.length_a   1.000
_cell.length_b   1.000
_cell.length_c   1.000
_cell.angle_alpha   90.00
_cell.angle_beta   90.00
_cell.angle_gamma   90.00
#
_symmetry.space_group_name_H-M   'P 1'
#
loop_
_entity.id
_entity.type
_entity.pdbx_description
1 polymer ?
#
loop_
_entity_poly.entity_id
_entity_poly.type
_entity_poly.pdbx_seq_one_letter_code
_entity_poly.pdbx_strand_id
1 'polypeptide(L)'
;SYNIINNPYNLSSVHNQITYQRFLQWKGNLDVQPPNRPAPSRISASAAARESEWKHGFIASKAEKSGMIHMPPSRVSANPEDRIDTMDPISMANTSGHVVTYTVDRLVYSESPPVVFAVVDFVGGGRIPIELTDIDAEDVSIGMEVIPTFRKVFTADGIHNYFWKVRPARQ
;
A
#
# COMPACT_ATOMS: atom_id res chain seq x y z
N SER A 1 -20.57 2.92 28.90
CA SER A 1 -21.24 2.01 27.94
C SER A 1 -22.51 2.68 27.47
N TYR A 2 -22.55 3.05 26.23
CA TYR A 2 -23.76 3.64 25.63
C TYR A 2 -24.87 2.61 25.62
N ASN A 3 -26.00 2.97 26.18
CA ASN A 3 -27.11 2.06 26.26
C ASN A 3 -27.70 1.88 24.85
N ILE A 4 -27.62 0.68 24.34
CA ILE A 4 -28.02 0.29 22.98
C ILE A 4 -29.49 0.66 22.69
N ILE A 5 -30.31 0.73 23.72
CA ILE A 5 -31.74 1.07 23.62
C ILE A 5 -31.96 2.51 23.11
N ASN A 6 -31.03 3.42 23.35
CA ASN A 6 -31.12 4.81 22.93
C ASN A 6 -30.36 5.11 21.62
N ASN A 7 -29.80 4.10 20.99
CA ASN A 7 -29.15 4.25 19.72
C ASN A 7 -30.17 4.07 18.58
N PRO A 8 -30.49 5.11 17.80
CA PRO A 8 -31.45 5.01 16.70
C PRO A 8 -31.03 4.02 15.61
N TYR A 9 -29.78 3.55 15.67
CA TYR A 9 -29.23 2.57 14.75
C TYR A 9 -29.02 1.20 15.40
N ASN A 10 -29.84 0.91 16.42
CA ASN A 10 -29.79 -0.37 17.12
C ASN A 10 -30.11 -1.53 16.17
N LEU A 11 -29.10 -2.00 15.50
CA LEU A 11 -29.14 -3.26 14.78
C LEU A 11 -28.94 -4.39 15.79
N SER A 12 -29.94 -4.59 16.62
CA SER A 12 -29.92 -5.51 17.73
C SER A 12 -29.95 -6.97 17.29
N SER A 13 -28.90 -7.43 16.69
CA SER A 13 -28.54 -8.83 16.86
C SER A 13 -27.40 -8.88 17.89
N VAL A 14 -27.50 -9.78 18.81
CA VAL A 14 -26.59 -9.96 19.96
C VAL A 14 -25.12 -10.12 19.56
N HIS A 15 -24.84 -10.28 18.28
CA HIS A 15 -23.51 -10.55 17.74
C HIS A 15 -22.89 -9.44 16.88
N ASN A 16 -23.62 -8.40 16.51
CA ASN A 16 -23.13 -7.32 15.64
C ASN A 16 -23.44 -5.94 16.21
N GLN A 17 -23.02 -5.69 17.44
CA GLN A 17 -23.23 -4.37 18.05
C GLN A 17 -22.23 -3.37 17.46
N ILE A 18 -22.72 -2.54 16.56
CA ILE A 18 -22.00 -1.32 16.18
C ILE A 18 -22.17 -0.36 17.36
N THR A 19 -21.08 -0.04 18.05
CA THR A 19 -21.11 1.00 19.07
C THR A 19 -21.37 2.35 18.41
N TYR A 20 -22.01 3.27 19.14
CA TYR A 20 -22.24 4.64 18.64
C TYR A 20 -20.94 5.31 18.19
N GLN A 21 -19.85 5.08 18.91
CA GLN A 21 -18.53 5.56 18.54
C GLN A 21 -18.07 5.03 17.18
N ARG A 22 -18.27 3.76 16.90
CA ARG A 22 -17.94 3.14 15.60
C ARG A 22 -18.84 3.67 14.48
N PHE A 23 -20.10 3.94 14.78
CA PHE A 23 -21.00 4.59 13.85
C PHE A 23 -20.54 6.02 13.51
N LEU A 24 -20.10 6.80 14.51
CA LEU A 24 -19.54 8.13 14.28
C LEU A 24 -18.23 8.08 13.45
N GLN A 25 -17.41 7.07 13.69
CA GLN A 25 -16.23 6.81 12.89
C GLN A 25 -16.61 6.52 11.43
N TRP A 26 -17.58 5.65 11.24
CA TRP A 26 -18.07 5.31 9.90
C TRP A 26 -18.70 6.50 9.17
N LYS A 27 -19.37 7.40 9.89
CA LYS A 27 -19.88 8.65 9.33
C LYS A 27 -18.80 9.72 9.06
N GLY A 28 -17.57 9.47 9.44
CA GLY A 28 -16.49 10.46 9.30
C GLY A 28 -16.51 11.57 10.36
N ASN A 29 -17.31 11.45 11.41
CA ASN A 29 -17.36 12.41 12.50
C ASN A 29 -16.26 12.19 13.55
N LEU A 30 -15.58 11.05 13.49
CA LEU A 30 -14.41 10.70 14.28
C LEU A 30 -13.37 10.09 13.36
N ASP A 31 -12.11 10.24 13.72
CA ASP A 31 -11.03 9.57 13.01
C ASP A 31 -11.23 8.06 13.04
N VAL A 32 -11.24 7.46 11.86
CA VAL A 32 -11.43 6.04 11.72
C VAL A 32 -10.15 5.33 12.07
N GLN A 33 -10.15 4.63 13.20
CA GLN A 33 -9.06 3.73 13.56
C GLN A 33 -9.53 2.29 13.37
N PRO A 34 -8.83 1.47 12.59
CA PRO A 34 -9.18 0.07 12.46
C PRO A 34 -9.09 -0.61 13.82
N PRO A 35 -10.08 -1.43 14.20
CA PRO A 35 -10.16 -2.01 15.53
C PRO A 35 -9.01 -2.96 15.88
N ASN A 36 -8.33 -3.49 14.90
CA ASN A 36 -7.22 -4.44 15.06
C ASN A 36 -5.88 -3.83 14.65
N ARG A 37 -5.77 -2.51 14.68
CA ARG A 37 -4.48 -1.91 14.41
C ARG A 37 -3.52 -2.32 15.51
N PRO A 38 -2.41 -3.02 15.21
CA PRO A 38 -1.36 -3.17 16.19
C PRO A 38 -0.97 -1.77 16.67
N ALA A 39 -0.68 -1.65 17.95
CA ALA A 39 -0.06 -0.45 18.50
C ALA A 39 1.01 0.03 17.51
N PRO A 40 1.15 1.34 17.26
CA PRO A 40 2.11 1.84 16.31
C PRO A 40 3.41 1.12 16.57
N SER A 41 3.84 0.34 15.59
CA SER A 41 4.98 -0.53 15.76
C SER A 41 6.12 0.34 16.21
N ARG A 42 6.70 0.02 17.34
CA ARG A 42 7.93 0.66 17.80
C ARG A 42 9.04 0.22 16.85
N ILE A 43 9.00 0.76 15.64
CA ILE A 43 10.05 0.54 14.65
C ILE A 43 11.31 1.12 15.27
N SER A 44 12.34 0.29 15.41
CA SER A 44 13.63 0.79 15.89
C SER A 44 14.14 1.87 14.92
N ALA A 45 14.77 2.90 15.43
CA ALA A 45 15.32 3.97 14.61
C ALA A 45 16.28 3.43 13.53
N SER A 46 17.01 2.37 13.82
CA SER A 46 17.90 1.70 12.86
C SER A 46 17.16 0.99 11.73
N ALA A 47 16.00 0.38 12.02
CA ALA A 47 15.17 -0.22 10.98
C ALA A 47 14.53 0.87 10.10
N ALA A 48 13.99 1.93 10.70
CA ALA A 48 13.43 3.06 9.98
C ALA A 48 14.47 3.72 9.07
N ALA A 49 15.69 3.93 9.55
CA ALA A 49 16.78 4.52 8.76
C ALA A 49 17.15 3.65 7.54
N ARG A 50 17.21 2.32 7.72
CA ARG A 50 17.54 1.40 6.61
C ARG A 50 16.44 1.31 5.56
N GLU A 51 15.20 1.46 5.97
CA GLU A 51 14.04 1.29 5.08
C GLU A 51 13.57 2.61 4.46
N SER A 52 13.94 3.75 5.05
CA SER A 52 13.43 5.06 4.63
C SER A 52 13.75 5.36 3.16
N GLU A 53 14.93 5.02 2.70
CA GLU A 53 15.38 5.32 1.36
C GLU A 53 14.51 4.62 0.29
N TRP A 54 14.34 3.29 0.40
CA TRP A 54 13.54 2.58 -0.56
C TRP A 54 12.03 2.84 -0.41
N LYS A 55 11.56 3.02 0.83
CA LYS A 55 10.13 3.29 1.09
C LYS A 55 9.69 4.67 0.64
N HIS A 56 10.48 5.70 0.86
CA HIS A 56 10.11 7.07 0.48
C HIS A 56 10.61 7.42 -0.92
N GLY A 57 11.81 7.01 -1.28
CA GLY A 57 12.39 7.26 -2.60
C GLY A 57 11.95 6.29 -3.69
N PHE A 58 11.22 5.22 -3.33
CA PHE A 58 10.86 4.12 -4.22
C PHE A 58 12.09 3.55 -4.93
N ILE A 59 13.13 3.32 -4.14
CA ILE A 59 14.41 2.84 -4.62
C ILE A 59 14.39 1.33 -4.78
N ALA A 60 14.80 0.86 -5.94
CA ALA A 60 15.11 -0.53 -6.24
C ALA A 60 16.63 -0.70 -6.31
N SER A 61 17.09 -1.91 -6.50
CA SER A 61 18.49 -2.19 -6.80
C SER A 61 18.63 -2.85 -8.17
N LYS A 62 19.61 -2.41 -8.96
CA LYS A 62 19.89 -2.90 -10.29
C LYS A 62 21.27 -3.56 -10.34
N ALA A 63 21.33 -4.79 -10.83
CA ALA A 63 22.59 -5.48 -11.01
C ALA A 63 23.41 -4.84 -12.13
N GLU A 64 24.68 -4.58 -11.87
CA GLU A 64 25.60 -3.92 -12.82
C GLU A 64 25.77 -4.72 -14.10
N LYS A 65 25.97 -6.05 -14.00
CA LYS A 65 26.26 -6.92 -15.13
C LYS A 65 25.02 -7.35 -15.90
N SER A 66 24.01 -7.89 -15.20
CA SER A 66 22.81 -8.44 -15.84
C SER A 66 21.73 -7.38 -16.10
N GLY A 67 21.80 -6.24 -15.40
CA GLY A 67 20.76 -5.22 -15.44
C GLY A 67 19.47 -5.62 -14.71
N MET A 68 19.44 -6.78 -14.03
CA MET A 68 18.27 -7.24 -13.30
C MET A 68 17.91 -6.30 -12.15
N ILE A 69 16.64 -5.91 -12.07
CA ILE A 69 16.13 -5.00 -11.04
C ILE A 69 15.41 -5.80 -9.97
N HIS A 70 15.76 -5.55 -8.71
CA HIS A 70 15.11 -6.11 -7.53
C HIS A 70 14.36 -5.05 -6.77
N MET A 71 13.09 -5.33 -6.48
CA MET A 71 12.21 -4.48 -5.69
C MET A 71 11.39 -5.33 -4.73
N PRO A 72 11.50 -5.18 -3.41
CA PRO A 72 12.40 -4.26 -2.68
C PRO A 72 13.88 -4.44 -3.00
N PRO A 73 14.73 -3.43 -2.69
CA PRO A 73 16.17 -3.50 -3.02
C PRO A 73 16.88 -4.63 -2.31
N SER A 74 17.75 -5.30 -3.00
CA SER A 74 18.57 -6.40 -2.49
C SER A 74 20.05 -6.10 -2.73
N ARG A 75 20.92 -6.61 -1.87
CA ARG A 75 22.39 -6.56 -2.06
C ARG A 75 22.89 -7.72 -2.92
N VAL A 76 22.05 -8.69 -3.18
CA VAL A 76 22.39 -9.90 -3.95
C VAL A 76 21.40 -10.05 -5.08
N SER A 77 21.90 -10.23 -6.29
CA SER A 77 21.07 -10.52 -7.45
C SER A 77 20.55 -11.96 -7.41
N ALA A 78 19.33 -12.17 -7.95
CA ALA A 78 18.82 -13.50 -8.19
C ALA A 78 19.52 -14.19 -9.37
N ASN A 79 20.23 -13.45 -10.22
CA ASN A 79 21.02 -14.01 -11.30
C ASN A 79 22.38 -14.49 -10.75
N PRO A 80 22.71 -15.78 -10.85
CA PRO A 80 23.96 -16.33 -10.35
C PRO A 80 25.24 -15.80 -11.04
N GLU A 81 25.09 -15.17 -12.19
CA GLU A 81 26.21 -14.57 -12.90
C GLU A 81 26.64 -13.21 -12.33
N ASP A 82 25.79 -12.58 -11.52
CA ASP A 82 26.11 -11.33 -10.85
C ASP A 82 26.93 -11.59 -9.59
N ARG A 83 27.82 -10.67 -9.26
CA ARG A 83 28.58 -10.71 -8.02
C ARG A 83 27.77 -10.16 -6.86
N ILE A 84 28.12 -10.55 -5.65
CA ILE A 84 27.60 -9.95 -4.43
C ILE A 84 28.04 -8.48 -4.34
N ASP A 85 27.15 -7.62 -3.87
CA ASP A 85 27.38 -6.17 -3.69
C ASP A 85 27.65 -5.38 -5.01
N THR A 86 27.24 -5.93 -6.16
CA THR A 86 27.25 -5.21 -7.45
C THR A 86 25.84 -4.71 -7.83
N MET A 87 25.12 -4.23 -6.83
CA MET A 87 23.74 -3.76 -7.00
C MET A 87 23.69 -2.25 -6.77
N ASP A 88 23.39 -1.49 -7.83
CA ASP A 88 23.27 -0.04 -7.76
C ASP A 88 21.85 0.39 -7.42
N PRO A 89 21.68 1.45 -6.62
CA PRO A 89 20.36 2.00 -6.34
C PRO A 89 19.77 2.66 -7.60
N ILE A 90 18.51 2.38 -7.90
CA ILE A 90 17.75 3.01 -8.99
C ILE A 90 16.40 3.46 -8.49
N SER A 91 16.00 4.71 -8.79
CA SER A 91 14.67 5.20 -8.46
C SER A 91 13.63 4.71 -9.46
N MET A 92 12.56 4.13 -8.94
CA MET A 92 11.40 3.67 -9.71
C MET A 92 10.24 4.66 -9.67
N ALA A 93 10.39 5.79 -8.99
CA ALA A 93 9.32 6.75 -8.73
C ALA A 93 8.66 7.33 -10.00
N ASN A 94 9.42 7.40 -11.10
CA ASN A 94 8.96 7.92 -12.39
C ASN A 94 8.91 6.85 -13.48
N THR A 95 9.01 5.57 -13.11
CA THR A 95 9.02 4.47 -14.06
C THR A 95 7.61 3.94 -14.24
N SER A 96 7.09 3.89 -15.45
CA SER A 96 5.82 3.25 -15.73
C SER A 96 5.92 1.73 -15.61
N GLY A 97 4.78 1.09 -15.41
CA GLY A 97 4.68 -0.36 -15.34
C GLY A 97 3.34 -0.82 -15.87
N HIS A 98 3.15 -2.13 -15.91
CA HIS A 98 1.91 -2.75 -16.37
C HIS A 98 1.35 -3.69 -15.31
N VAL A 99 0.04 -3.69 -15.17
CA VAL A 99 -0.67 -4.60 -14.28
C VAL A 99 -0.58 -6.03 -14.83
N VAL A 100 0.04 -6.92 -14.07
CA VAL A 100 0.17 -8.35 -14.42
C VAL A 100 -1.04 -9.13 -13.94
N THR A 101 -1.46 -8.86 -12.73
CA THR A 101 -2.65 -9.43 -12.09
C THR A 101 -3.14 -8.49 -11.00
N TYR A 102 -4.39 -8.63 -10.60
CA TYR A 102 -4.95 -7.83 -9.52
C TYR A 102 -6.01 -8.59 -8.74
N THR A 103 -6.33 -8.09 -7.57
CA THR A 103 -7.45 -8.54 -6.74
C THR A 103 -8.20 -7.34 -6.19
N VAL A 104 -9.51 -7.49 -6.03
CA VAL A 104 -10.38 -6.48 -5.44
C VAL A 104 -10.79 -6.96 -4.05
N ASP A 105 -10.27 -6.31 -3.03
CA ASP A 105 -10.58 -6.61 -1.65
C ASP A 105 -11.71 -5.69 -1.15
N ARG A 106 -12.83 -6.29 -0.82
CA ARG A 106 -14.03 -5.61 -0.29
C ARG A 106 -14.18 -5.74 1.21
N LEU A 107 -13.31 -6.52 1.86
CA LEU A 107 -13.36 -6.84 3.28
C LEU A 107 -12.33 -6.09 4.10
N VAL A 108 -11.20 -5.71 3.49
CA VAL A 108 -10.17 -4.95 4.18
C VAL A 108 -10.68 -3.57 4.58
N TYR A 109 -10.30 -3.15 5.77
CA TYR A 109 -10.60 -1.80 6.20
C TYR A 109 -9.86 -0.78 5.31
N SER A 110 -10.62 0.14 4.71
CA SER A 110 -10.11 1.25 3.92
C SER A 110 -10.98 2.49 4.10
N GLU A 111 -10.37 3.66 4.03
CA GLU A 111 -11.09 4.94 3.97
C GLU A 111 -11.90 5.07 2.65
N SER A 112 -11.48 4.34 1.61
CA SER A 112 -12.11 4.32 0.30
C SER A 112 -12.16 2.87 -0.24
N PRO A 113 -13.14 2.06 0.20
CA PRO A 113 -13.33 0.70 -0.30
C PRO A 113 -13.99 0.74 -1.71
N PRO A 114 -13.77 -0.29 -2.55
CA PRO A 114 -12.88 -1.44 -2.32
C PRO A 114 -11.41 -1.08 -2.52
N VAL A 115 -10.51 -1.88 -1.93
CA VAL A 115 -9.07 -1.78 -2.21
C VAL A 115 -8.72 -2.67 -3.38
N VAL A 116 -8.09 -2.11 -4.39
CA VAL A 116 -7.54 -2.88 -5.50
C VAL A 116 -6.05 -3.06 -5.28
N PHE A 117 -5.60 -4.30 -5.22
CA PHE A 117 -4.21 -4.66 -5.03
C PHE A 117 -3.71 -5.36 -6.29
N ALA A 118 -2.70 -4.78 -6.93
CA ALA A 118 -2.18 -5.25 -8.20
C ALA A 118 -0.72 -5.69 -8.07
N VAL A 119 -0.32 -6.64 -8.90
CA VAL A 119 1.09 -6.94 -9.16
C VAL A 119 1.48 -6.18 -10.41
N VAL A 120 2.51 -5.37 -10.29
CA VAL A 120 2.98 -4.49 -11.37
C VAL A 120 4.40 -4.86 -11.78
N ASP A 121 4.60 -5.02 -13.08
CA ASP A 121 5.90 -5.12 -13.72
C ASP A 121 6.30 -3.75 -14.25
N PHE A 122 7.43 -3.25 -13.81
CA PHE A 122 7.96 -1.98 -14.26
C PHE A 122 8.78 -2.10 -15.55
N VAL A 123 8.74 -1.07 -16.36
CA VAL A 123 9.56 -0.97 -17.57
C VAL A 123 11.03 -1.00 -17.18
N GLY A 124 11.78 -1.90 -17.80
CA GLY A 124 13.20 -2.13 -17.46
C GLY A 124 13.43 -3.17 -16.37
N GLY A 125 12.38 -3.65 -15.71
CA GLY A 125 12.43 -4.71 -14.70
C GLY A 125 11.95 -4.27 -13.33
N GLY A 126 11.85 -5.23 -12.43
CA GLY A 126 11.26 -5.05 -11.10
C GLY A 126 9.77 -5.36 -11.06
N ARG A 127 9.38 -6.17 -10.08
CA ARG A 127 7.98 -6.58 -9.85
C ARG A 127 7.63 -6.37 -8.39
N ILE A 128 6.50 -5.74 -8.13
CA ILE A 128 6.01 -5.52 -6.77
C ILE A 128 4.49 -5.63 -6.70
N PRO A 129 3.95 -6.24 -5.63
CA PRO A 129 2.54 -6.09 -5.30
C PRO A 129 2.31 -4.70 -4.67
N ILE A 130 1.37 -3.95 -5.22
CA ILE A 130 1.12 -2.56 -4.82
C ILE A 130 -0.35 -2.19 -4.96
N GLU A 131 -0.83 -1.27 -4.12
CA GLU A 131 -2.20 -0.79 -4.19
C GLU A 131 -2.42 0.12 -5.40
N LEU A 132 -3.53 -0.09 -6.11
CA LEU A 132 -4.00 0.76 -7.20
C LEU A 132 -4.89 1.88 -6.64
N THR A 133 -4.81 3.07 -7.20
CA THR A 133 -5.61 4.23 -6.80
C THR A 133 -6.05 5.04 -8.02
N ASP A 134 -6.97 5.99 -7.82
CA ASP A 134 -7.46 6.91 -8.86
C ASP A 134 -8.17 6.18 -10.04
N ILE A 135 -8.79 5.04 -9.77
CA ILE A 135 -9.55 4.23 -10.74
C ILE A 135 -10.63 3.44 -10.02
N ASP A 136 -11.76 3.22 -10.65
CA ASP A 136 -12.80 2.33 -10.16
C ASP A 136 -12.43 0.87 -10.39
N ALA A 137 -12.87 -0.01 -9.46
CA ALA A 137 -12.46 -1.42 -9.49
C ALA A 137 -12.92 -2.15 -10.76
N GLU A 138 -14.03 -1.70 -11.35
CA GLU A 138 -14.59 -2.26 -12.58
C GLU A 138 -13.78 -1.90 -13.84
N ASP A 139 -13.00 -0.82 -13.79
CA ASP A 139 -12.20 -0.33 -14.92
C ASP A 139 -10.78 -0.91 -14.95
N VAL A 140 -10.42 -1.67 -13.92
CA VAL A 140 -9.09 -2.28 -13.84
C VAL A 140 -8.96 -3.45 -14.80
N SER A 141 -7.88 -3.47 -15.56
CA SER A 141 -7.59 -4.55 -16.50
C SER A 141 -6.12 -4.99 -16.46
N ILE A 142 -5.90 -6.26 -16.78
CA ILE A 142 -4.54 -6.80 -16.96
C ILE A 142 -3.92 -6.14 -18.19
N GLY A 143 -2.65 -5.76 -18.08
CA GLY A 143 -1.92 -5.04 -19.12
C GLY A 143 -2.07 -3.51 -19.06
N MET A 144 -2.94 -2.99 -18.18
CA MET A 144 -3.09 -1.55 -18.01
C MET A 144 -1.75 -0.90 -17.62
N GLU A 145 -1.42 0.20 -18.29
CA GLU A 145 -0.25 1.00 -17.95
C GLU A 145 -0.53 1.85 -16.72
N VAL A 146 0.39 1.80 -15.77
CA VAL A 146 0.32 2.50 -14.50
C VAL A 146 1.61 3.23 -14.17
N ILE A 147 1.49 4.28 -13.38
CA ILE A 147 2.65 5.05 -12.88
C ILE A 147 2.60 5.15 -11.36
N PRO A 148 3.76 5.15 -10.68
CA PRO A 148 3.83 5.34 -9.25
C PRO A 148 3.28 6.69 -8.81
N THR A 149 2.69 6.72 -7.65
CA THR A 149 2.17 7.94 -7.01
C THR A 149 2.29 7.83 -5.50
N PHE A 150 2.77 8.88 -4.87
CA PHE A 150 2.94 8.90 -3.41
C PHE A 150 1.67 9.38 -2.74
N ARG A 151 1.09 8.57 -1.86
CA ARG A 151 -0.22 8.83 -1.25
C ARG A 151 -0.21 8.61 0.25
N LYS A 152 -1.07 9.34 0.94
CA LYS A 152 -1.38 9.05 2.34
C LYS A 152 -2.10 7.70 2.41
N VAL A 153 -1.56 6.79 3.21
CA VAL A 153 -2.13 5.45 3.41
C VAL A 153 -3.07 5.45 4.60
N PHE A 154 -2.64 6.08 5.70
CA PHE A 154 -3.44 6.20 6.91
C PHE A 154 -2.89 7.28 7.86
N THR A 155 -3.70 7.62 8.84
CA THR A 155 -3.30 8.48 9.96
C THR A 155 -3.36 7.67 11.26
N ALA A 156 -2.30 7.74 12.08
CA ALA A 156 -2.22 7.13 13.40
C ALA A 156 -1.74 8.16 14.42
N ASP A 157 -2.50 8.34 15.50
CA ASP A 157 -2.16 9.27 16.58
C ASP A 157 -1.82 10.69 16.07
N GLY A 158 -2.55 11.16 15.05
CA GLY A 158 -2.32 12.44 14.40
C GLY A 158 -1.14 12.48 13.42
N ILE A 159 -0.42 11.37 13.25
CA ILE A 159 0.71 11.25 12.32
C ILE A 159 0.23 10.62 11.02
N HIS A 160 0.45 11.31 9.90
CA HIS A 160 0.14 10.81 8.58
C HIS A 160 1.24 9.87 8.10
N ASN A 161 0.84 8.70 7.61
CA ASN A 161 1.73 7.73 6.99
C ASN A 161 1.51 7.72 5.49
N TYR A 162 2.60 7.80 4.75
CA TYR A 162 2.61 7.83 3.29
C TYR A 162 3.34 6.63 2.75
N PHE A 163 2.86 6.14 1.61
CA PHE A 163 3.56 5.15 0.83
C PHE A 163 3.20 5.28 -0.66
N TRP A 164 3.87 4.54 -1.48
CA TRP A 164 3.62 4.48 -2.91
C TRP A 164 2.39 3.63 -3.21
N LYS A 165 1.58 4.13 -4.11
CA LYS A 165 0.53 3.42 -4.83
C LYS A 165 0.82 3.55 -6.32
N VAL A 166 0.04 2.90 -7.15
CA VAL A 166 0.07 3.13 -8.60
C VAL A 166 -1.28 3.67 -9.07
N ARG A 167 -1.26 4.50 -10.08
CA ARG A 167 -2.45 5.01 -10.74
C ARG A 167 -2.34 4.80 -12.25
N PRO A 168 -3.46 4.76 -13.00
CA PRO A 168 -3.41 4.72 -14.45
C PRO A 168 -2.53 5.84 -15.02
N ALA A 169 -1.75 5.52 -16.05
CA ALA A 169 -1.06 6.52 -16.84
C ALA A 169 -2.12 7.39 -17.53
N ARG A 170 -2.05 8.70 -17.37
CA ARG A 170 -2.92 9.62 -18.11
C ARG A 170 -2.43 9.67 -19.56
N GLN A 171 -3.33 9.37 -20.47
CA GLN A 171 -3.12 9.65 -21.89
C GLN A 171 -3.13 11.14 -22.15
#